data_a31a97befb644da5df51eed9234ec29f
#
_entry.id   a31a97befb644da5df51eed9234ec29f
#
_cell.length_a   1.000
_cell.length_b   1.000
_cell.length_c   1.000
_cell.angle_alpha   90.00
_cell.angle_beta   90.00
_cell.angle_gamma   90.00
#
_symmetry.space_group_name_H-M   'P 1'
#
loop_
_entity.id
_entity.type
_entity.pdbx_description
1 polymer ?
#
loop_
_entity_poly.entity_id
_entity_poly.type
_entity_poly.pdbx_seq_one_letter_code
_entity_poly.pdbx_strand_id
1 'polypeptide(L)'
;MRHQSGQAWKQFASKVAGWLLAAGLAWLYPWVFLDEPIDYLVPGILLAAGLHLGFLEPARLPIARAGRLKKGIGSALIAASLWSAIPGPPEAEMPWLPYSETALAGARAAGKPVLIDFYAAWCPPCRELERKVFFRKKVVQGARGFVALKADMTDTNSPVTQRLAEEYQIAALPVVVFFGSDGKERVGLRVVGYETADQFITRLRAVE
;
A
#
# COMPACT_ATOMS: atom_id res chain seq x y z
N MET A 1 -15.20 51.28 -0.37
CA MET A 1 -14.06 50.32 -0.31
C MET A 1 -14.23 49.13 0.68
N ARG A 2 -14.91 49.28 1.82
CA ARG A 2 -15.14 48.16 2.80
C ARG A 2 -16.05 47.00 2.24
N HIS A 3 -16.99 47.31 1.36
CA HIS A 3 -17.94 46.29 0.84
C HIS A 3 -17.28 45.26 -0.10
N GLN A 4 -16.30 45.70 -0.92
CA GLN A 4 -15.60 44.82 -1.86
C GLN A 4 -14.62 43.86 -1.17
N SER A 5 -14.04 44.25 -0.02
CA SER A 5 -13.13 43.41 0.75
C SER A 5 -13.85 42.20 1.39
N GLY A 6 -15.09 42.40 1.83
CA GLY A 6 -15.91 41.31 2.41
C GLY A 6 -16.32 40.27 1.40
N GLN A 7 -16.59 40.64 0.16
CA GLN A 7 -16.95 39.70 -0.91
C GLN A 7 -15.74 38.85 -1.35
N ALA A 8 -14.58 39.44 -1.52
CA ALA A 8 -13.37 38.68 -1.90
C ALA A 8 -12.99 37.63 -0.83
N TRP A 9 -13.13 38.00 0.46
CA TRP A 9 -12.88 37.08 1.56
C TRP A 9 -13.90 35.91 1.61
N LYS A 10 -15.20 36.19 1.41
CA LYS A 10 -16.24 35.18 1.35
C LYS A 10 -16.01 34.19 0.20
N GLN A 11 -15.63 34.68 -0.99
CA GLN A 11 -15.32 33.83 -2.14
C GLN A 11 -14.08 32.95 -1.89
N PHE A 12 -13.04 33.50 -1.27
CA PHE A 12 -11.88 32.70 -0.90
C PHE A 12 -12.24 31.62 0.13
N ALA A 13 -12.98 31.97 1.18
CA ALA A 13 -13.41 31.02 2.22
C ALA A 13 -14.30 29.91 1.65
N SER A 14 -15.22 30.23 0.71
CA SER A 14 -16.06 29.22 0.07
C SER A 14 -15.25 28.23 -0.79
N LYS A 15 -14.20 28.69 -1.46
CA LYS A 15 -13.29 27.82 -2.23
C LYS A 15 -12.46 26.91 -1.32
N VAL A 16 -11.95 27.45 -0.21
CA VAL A 16 -11.27 26.63 0.83
C VAL A 16 -12.20 25.56 1.35
N ALA A 17 -13.45 25.93 1.72
CA ALA A 17 -14.45 24.99 2.17
C ALA A 17 -14.77 23.92 1.12
N GLY A 18 -14.89 24.29 -0.16
CA GLY A 18 -15.11 23.37 -1.28
C GLY A 18 -13.99 22.33 -1.40
N TRP A 19 -12.73 22.76 -1.30
CA TRP A 19 -11.58 21.84 -1.33
C TRP A 19 -11.50 20.93 -0.12
N LEU A 20 -11.86 21.43 1.08
CA LEU A 20 -11.93 20.61 2.29
C LEU A 20 -13.04 19.56 2.21
N LEU A 21 -14.20 19.93 1.65
CA LEU A 21 -15.29 18.97 1.39
C LEU A 21 -14.87 17.93 0.37
N ALA A 22 -14.19 18.31 -0.72
CA ALA A 22 -13.69 17.36 -1.71
C ALA A 22 -12.68 16.38 -1.11
N ALA A 23 -11.76 16.87 -0.27
CA ALA A 23 -10.80 16.02 0.44
C ALA A 23 -11.48 15.09 1.44
N GLY A 24 -12.49 15.58 2.16
CA GLY A 24 -13.29 14.76 3.09
C GLY A 24 -14.09 13.67 2.39
N LEU A 25 -14.73 13.98 1.27
CA LEU A 25 -15.44 13.01 0.44
C LEU A 25 -14.48 11.97 -0.16
N ALA A 26 -13.32 12.41 -0.63
CA ALA A 26 -12.30 11.50 -1.14
C ALA A 26 -11.71 10.59 -0.06
N TRP A 27 -11.64 11.05 1.18
CA TRP A 27 -11.23 10.24 2.33
C TRP A 27 -12.29 9.21 2.72
N LEU A 28 -13.59 9.57 2.62
CA LEU A 28 -14.71 8.67 2.93
C LEU A 28 -14.99 7.66 1.80
N TYR A 29 -14.73 8.05 0.54
CA TYR A 29 -15.08 7.26 -0.63
C TYR A 29 -14.52 5.82 -0.62
N PRO A 30 -13.23 5.56 -0.29
CA PRO A 30 -12.70 4.22 -0.23
C PRO A 30 -13.36 3.34 0.83
N TRP A 31 -13.74 3.93 1.98
CA TRP A 31 -14.40 3.21 3.07
C TRP A 31 -15.81 2.74 2.74
N VAL A 32 -16.46 3.39 1.78
CA VAL A 32 -17.86 3.14 1.41
C VAL A 32 -17.98 2.31 0.14
N PHE A 33 -17.07 2.50 -0.83
CA PHE A 33 -17.23 1.99 -2.19
C PHE A 33 -16.12 1.07 -2.68
N LEU A 34 -14.98 1.01 -1.99
CA LEU A 34 -13.81 0.25 -2.43
C LEU A 34 -13.28 -0.61 -1.29
N ASP A 35 -12.89 -1.84 -1.60
CA ASP A 35 -12.23 -2.74 -0.65
C ASP A 35 -10.79 -2.29 -0.31
N GLU A 36 -10.22 -1.43 -1.17
CA GLU A 36 -8.86 -0.88 -1.00
C GLU A 36 -8.86 0.65 -1.09
N PRO A 37 -8.15 1.35 -0.18
CA PRO A 37 -8.01 2.80 -0.25
C PRO A 37 -7.19 3.22 -1.47
N ILE A 38 -7.65 4.26 -2.18
CA ILE A 38 -6.86 4.89 -3.24
C ILE A 38 -5.84 5.83 -2.56
N ASP A 39 -4.65 5.31 -2.30
CA ASP A 39 -3.60 5.99 -1.51
C ASP A 39 -3.21 7.37 -2.04
N TYR A 40 -3.45 7.64 -3.35
CA TYR A 40 -3.03 8.87 -4.00
C TYR A 40 -4.14 9.92 -4.18
N LEU A 41 -5.37 9.60 -3.83
CA LEU A 41 -6.51 10.50 -4.08
C LEU A 41 -6.50 11.70 -3.14
N VAL A 42 -6.30 11.48 -1.86
CA VAL A 42 -6.20 12.56 -0.86
C VAL A 42 -4.96 13.43 -1.09
N PRO A 43 -3.73 12.87 -1.24
CA PRO A 43 -2.56 13.66 -1.61
C PRO A 43 -2.77 14.48 -2.88
N GLY A 44 -3.36 13.90 -3.92
CA GLY A 44 -3.65 14.60 -5.19
C GLY A 44 -4.58 15.80 -5.01
N ILE A 45 -5.65 15.65 -4.23
CA ILE A 45 -6.58 16.75 -3.93
C ILE A 45 -5.90 17.86 -3.12
N LEU A 46 -5.13 17.51 -2.11
CA LEU A 46 -4.40 18.47 -1.28
C LEU A 46 -3.37 19.25 -2.10
N LEU A 47 -2.66 18.57 -3.01
CA LEU A 47 -1.71 19.23 -3.92
C LEU A 47 -2.43 20.20 -4.85
N ALA A 48 -3.50 19.76 -5.51
CA ALA A 48 -4.29 20.61 -6.39
C ALA A 48 -4.90 21.81 -5.66
N ALA A 49 -5.42 21.62 -4.45
CA ALA A 49 -5.92 22.66 -3.59
C ALA A 49 -4.83 23.68 -3.21
N GLY A 50 -3.67 23.19 -2.81
CA GLY A 50 -2.52 24.03 -2.44
C GLY A 50 -2.02 24.90 -3.59
N LEU A 51 -1.88 24.32 -4.78
CA LEU A 51 -1.50 25.04 -5.99
C LEU A 51 -2.57 26.05 -6.40
N HIS A 52 -3.84 25.64 -6.45
CA HIS A 52 -4.93 26.49 -6.86
C HIS A 52 -5.12 27.68 -5.89
N LEU A 53 -5.30 27.40 -4.60
CA LEU A 53 -5.57 28.44 -3.60
C LEU A 53 -4.35 29.31 -3.32
N GLY A 54 -3.13 28.74 -3.32
CA GLY A 54 -1.90 29.46 -2.97
C GLY A 54 -1.35 30.32 -4.10
N PHE A 55 -1.35 29.79 -5.32
CA PHE A 55 -0.59 30.36 -6.43
C PHE A 55 -1.44 30.72 -7.66
N LEU A 56 -2.44 29.91 -8.03
CA LEU A 56 -3.21 30.13 -9.27
C LEU A 56 -4.42 31.05 -9.08
N GLU A 57 -4.96 31.15 -7.87
CA GLU A 57 -6.13 31.98 -7.59
C GLU A 57 -5.78 33.46 -7.72
N PRO A 58 -6.41 34.21 -8.65
CA PRO A 58 -6.08 35.63 -8.87
C PRO A 58 -6.67 36.56 -7.81
N ALA A 59 -7.32 36.03 -6.77
CA ALA A 59 -7.98 36.85 -5.73
C ALA A 59 -6.99 37.87 -5.12
N ARG A 60 -7.15 39.12 -5.49
CA ARG A 60 -6.44 40.25 -4.91
C ARG A 60 -7.09 40.60 -3.57
N LEU A 61 -6.62 39.98 -2.51
CA LEU A 61 -7.05 40.31 -1.16
C LEU A 61 -6.52 41.72 -0.81
N PRO A 62 -7.36 42.61 -0.27
CA PRO A 62 -7.06 44.06 -0.16
C PRO A 62 -5.98 44.41 0.87
N ILE A 63 -5.41 43.43 1.54
CA ILE A 63 -4.40 43.63 2.59
C ILE A 63 -3.13 42.86 2.21
N ALA A 64 -1.97 43.52 2.21
CA ALA A 64 -0.68 42.87 1.89
C ALA A 64 -0.36 41.64 2.76
N ARG A 65 -0.85 41.63 4.02
CA ARG A 65 -0.75 40.44 4.92
C ARG A 65 -1.59 39.28 4.45
N ALA A 66 -2.74 39.51 3.81
CA ALA A 66 -3.63 38.48 3.31
C ALA A 66 -3.04 37.71 2.11
N GLY A 67 -2.22 38.37 1.29
CA GLY A 67 -1.46 37.69 0.22
C GLY A 67 -0.41 36.71 0.77
N ARG A 68 0.26 37.08 1.88
CA ARG A 68 1.19 36.20 2.59
C ARG A 68 0.47 35.03 3.25
N LEU A 69 -0.67 35.28 3.89
CA LEU A 69 -1.49 34.23 4.50
C LEU A 69 -1.99 33.21 3.45
N LYS A 70 -2.45 33.67 2.29
CA LYS A 70 -2.87 32.85 1.16
C LYS A 70 -1.75 31.90 0.71
N LYS A 71 -0.54 32.44 0.47
CA LYS A 71 0.62 31.64 0.10
C LYS A 71 1.01 30.64 1.20
N GLY A 72 0.92 31.06 2.47
CA GLY A 72 1.16 30.19 3.62
C GLY A 72 0.19 29.00 3.66
N ILE A 73 -1.11 29.24 3.46
CA ILE A 73 -2.11 28.16 3.39
C ILE A 73 -1.82 27.22 2.21
N GLY A 74 -1.54 27.75 1.02
CA GLY A 74 -1.20 26.93 -0.14
C GLY A 74 0.04 26.06 0.09
N SER A 75 1.10 26.64 0.65
CA SER A 75 2.31 25.90 1.00
C SER A 75 2.07 24.85 2.06
N ALA A 76 1.24 25.11 3.07
CA ALA A 76 0.87 24.15 4.09
C ALA A 76 0.09 22.95 3.52
N LEU A 77 -0.83 23.19 2.58
CA LEU A 77 -1.56 22.12 1.89
C LEU A 77 -0.64 21.28 1.01
N ILE A 78 0.32 21.88 0.32
CA ILE A 78 1.34 21.15 -0.45
C ILE A 78 2.20 20.30 0.49
N ALA A 79 2.67 20.85 1.61
CA ALA A 79 3.44 20.10 2.60
C ALA A 79 2.63 18.94 3.20
N ALA A 80 1.36 19.16 3.51
CA ALA A 80 0.44 18.11 3.98
C ALA A 80 0.22 17.03 2.93
N SER A 81 0.13 17.40 1.64
CA SER A 81 0.07 16.45 0.52
C SER A 81 1.31 15.55 0.48
N LEU A 82 2.49 16.17 0.50
CA LEU A 82 3.76 15.43 0.50
C LEU A 82 3.89 14.52 1.73
N TRP A 83 3.51 15.01 2.91
CA TRP A 83 3.52 14.22 4.15
C TRP A 83 2.59 13.01 4.06
N SER A 84 1.36 13.20 3.57
CA SER A 84 0.37 12.12 3.43
C SER A 84 0.73 11.09 2.35
N ALA A 85 1.62 11.44 1.42
CA ALA A 85 2.13 10.52 0.41
C ALA A 85 3.27 9.63 0.92
N ILE A 86 3.86 9.94 2.09
CA ILE A 86 4.89 9.10 2.71
C ILE A 86 4.21 7.85 3.27
N PRO A 87 4.63 6.64 2.84
CA PRO A 87 4.09 5.41 3.41
C PRO A 87 4.31 5.36 4.92
N GLY A 88 3.26 5.03 5.67
CA GLY A 88 3.37 4.79 7.11
C GLY A 88 4.26 3.57 7.42
N PRO A 89 4.72 3.42 8.67
CA PRO A 89 5.42 2.22 9.09
C PRO A 89 4.51 0.99 8.94
N PRO A 90 5.09 -0.22 8.77
CA PRO A 90 4.32 -1.44 8.68
C PRO A 90 3.47 -1.64 9.97
N GLU A 91 2.23 -2.10 9.82
CA GLU A 91 1.35 -2.41 10.97
C GLU A 91 1.88 -3.60 11.77
N ALA A 92 2.50 -4.54 11.08
CA ALA A 92 3.15 -5.74 11.62
C ALA A 92 4.15 -6.25 10.58
N GLU A 93 5.06 -7.09 11.02
CA GLU A 93 6.02 -7.76 10.14
C GLU A 93 5.79 -9.26 10.17
N MET A 94 5.78 -9.88 8.99
CA MET A 94 5.73 -11.32 8.85
C MET A 94 7.09 -11.89 9.29
N PRO A 95 7.13 -12.95 10.12
CA PRO A 95 8.37 -13.55 10.58
C PRO A 95 9.01 -14.43 9.49
N TRP A 96 9.47 -13.78 8.42
CA TRP A 96 10.10 -14.46 7.30
C TRP A 96 11.41 -15.12 7.67
N LEU A 97 11.54 -16.40 7.29
CA LEU A 97 12.81 -17.11 7.26
C LEU A 97 13.33 -17.16 5.81
N PRO A 98 14.63 -17.05 5.57
CA PRO A 98 15.18 -17.30 4.25
C PRO A 98 14.80 -18.71 3.78
N TYR A 99 14.37 -18.82 2.53
CA TYR A 99 14.09 -20.14 1.95
C TYR A 99 15.34 -21.00 1.95
N SER A 100 15.19 -22.21 2.41
CA SER A 100 16.14 -23.29 2.19
C SER A 100 15.37 -24.63 2.20
N GLU A 101 15.90 -25.61 1.51
CA GLU A 101 15.30 -26.95 1.49
C GLU A 101 15.26 -27.58 2.89
N THR A 102 16.28 -27.27 3.71
CA THR A 102 16.31 -27.72 5.10
C THR A 102 15.22 -27.09 5.95
N ALA A 103 14.93 -25.78 5.75
CA ALA A 103 13.84 -25.11 6.46
C ALA A 103 12.48 -25.67 6.03
N LEU A 104 12.27 -25.90 4.73
CA LEU A 104 11.06 -26.51 4.21
C LEU A 104 10.88 -27.95 4.72
N ALA A 105 11.93 -28.77 4.65
CA ALA A 105 11.91 -30.14 5.16
C ALA A 105 11.65 -30.20 6.67
N GLY A 106 12.27 -29.29 7.45
CA GLY A 106 12.04 -29.18 8.87
C GLY A 106 10.59 -28.81 9.22
N ALA A 107 10.00 -27.89 8.49
CA ALA A 107 8.60 -27.50 8.68
C ALA A 107 7.64 -28.68 8.35
N ARG A 108 7.91 -29.38 7.24
CA ARG A 108 7.15 -30.59 6.85
C ARG A 108 7.26 -31.69 7.92
N ALA A 109 8.46 -31.95 8.40
CA ALA A 109 8.69 -32.95 9.46
C ALA A 109 7.98 -32.58 10.78
N ALA A 110 7.83 -31.28 11.05
CA ALA A 110 7.09 -30.78 12.21
C ALA A 110 5.57 -30.73 11.99
N GLY A 111 5.06 -31.15 10.83
CA GLY A 111 3.64 -31.11 10.50
C GLY A 111 3.07 -29.69 10.49
N LYS A 112 3.89 -28.69 10.18
CA LYS A 112 3.45 -27.28 10.11
C LYS A 112 3.12 -26.88 8.68
N PRO A 113 2.03 -26.14 8.47
CA PRO A 113 1.76 -25.55 7.16
C PRO A 113 2.85 -24.52 6.81
N VAL A 114 3.15 -24.40 5.52
CA VAL A 114 4.21 -23.52 5.02
C VAL A 114 3.63 -22.59 3.97
N LEU A 115 4.08 -21.35 3.97
CA LEU A 115 3.92 -20.44 2.85
C LEU A 115 5.31 -20.01 2.36
N ILE A 116 5.50 -19.96 1.05
CA ILE A 116 6.74 -19.54 0.42
C ILE A 116 6.44 -18.37 -0.50
N ASP A 117 7.04 -17.21 -0.22
CA ASP A 117 6.98 -16.01 -1.07
C ASP A 117 8.20 -15.96 -2.00
N PHE A 118 7.96 -16.11 -3.29
CA PHE A 118 8.97 -15.92 -4.33
C PHE A 118 8.93 -14.48 -4.81
N TYR A 119 9.97 -13.72 -4.50
CA TYR A 119 10.05 -12.27 -4.76
C TYR A 119 11.36 -11.88 -5.41
N ALA A 120 11.43 -10.66 -5.97
CA ALA A 120 12.68 -10.06 -6.36
C ALA A 120 12.73 -8.57 -5.97
N ALA A 121 13.92 -8.06 -5.63
CA ALA A 121 14.10 -6.67 -5.20
C ALA A 121 13.71 -5.65 -6.29
N TRP A 122 13.85 -5.98 -7.56
CA TRP A 122 13.47 -5.15 -8.70
C TRP A 122 11.99 -5.27 -9.09
N CYS A 123 11.19 -6.12 -8.43
CA CYS A 123 9.80 -6.43 -8.79
C CYS A 123 8.81 -5.45 -8.10
N PRO A 124 8.19 -4.50 -8.81
CA PRO A 124 7.25 -3.55 -8.20
C PRO A 124 6.01 -4.22 -7.60
N PRO A 125 5.34 -5.21 -8.26
CA PRO A 125 4.18 -5.89 -7.65
C PRO A 125 4.56 -6.69 -6.39
N CYS A 126 5.79 -7.20 -6.26
CA CYS A 126 6.26 -7.87 -5.04
C CYS A 126 6.29 -6.90 -3.85
N ARG A 127 6.80 -5.67 -4.08
CA ARG A 127 6.80 -4.61 -3.06
C ARG A 127 5.39 -4.15 -2.71
N GLU A 128 4.49 -4.15 -3.66
CA GLU A 128 3.09 -3.82 -3.42
C GLU A 128 2.41 -4.88 -2.55
N LEU A 129 2.60 -6.17 -2.87
CA LEU A 129 2.11 -7.30 -2.08
C LEU A 129 2.66 -7.24 -0.64
N GLU A 130 3.96 -6.96 -0.49
CA GLU A 130 4.59 -6.81 0.83
C GLU A 130 3.93 -5.70 1.65
N ARG A 131 3.81 -4.48 1.08
CA ARG A 131 3.26 -3.33 1.80
C ARG A 131 1.77 -3.45 2.10
N LYS A 132 0.98 -3.93 1.13
CA LYS A 132 -0.49 -3.93 1.24
C LYS A 132 -1.05 -5.20 1.86
N VAL A 133 -0.28 -6.29 1.86
CA VAL A 133 -0.72 -7.60 2.36
C VAL A 133 0.11 -8.06 3.54
N PHE A 134 1.42 -8.27 3.36
CA PHE A 134 2.24 -8.89 4.40
C PHE A 134 2.52 -7.98 5.61
N PHE A 135 2.41 -6.66 5.45
CA PHE A 135 2.52 -5.71 6.56
C PHE A 135 1.19 -5.49 7.30
N ARG A 136 0.12 -6.13 6.89
CA ARG A 136 -1.18 -6.00 7.56
C ARG A 136 -1.26 -6.92 8.78
N LYS A 137 -1.58 -6.34 9.93
CA LYS A 137 -1.71 -7.06 11.20
C LYS A 137 -2.63 -8.28 11.10
N LYS A 138 -3.74 -8.16 10.37
CA LYS A 138 -4.70 -9.27 10.16
C LYS A 138 -4.09 -10.44 9.38
N VAL A 139 -3.18 -10.18 8.41
CA VAL A 139 -2.50 -11.22 7.63
C VAL A 139 -1.44 -11.91 8.48
N VAL A 140 -0.62 -11.13 9.19
CA VAL A 140 0.40 -11.66 10.11
C VAL A 140 -0.24 -12.53 11.20
N GLN A 141 -1.40 -12.11 11.72
CA GLN A 141 -2.15 -12.91 12.69
C GLN A 141 -2.70 -14.21 12.08
N GLY A 142 -3.24 -14.14 10.86
CA GLY A 142 -3.75 -15.33 10.13
C GLY A 142 -2.65 -16.33 9.79
N ALA A 143 -1.42 -15.87 9.60
CA ALA A 143 -0.27 -16.71 9.26
C ALA A 143 0.48 -17.28 10.48
N ARG A 144 0.03 -17.02 11.72
CA ARG A 144 0.76 -17.45 12.96
C ARG A 144 1.03 -18.94 13.07
N GLY A 145 0.23 -19.77 12.44
CA GLY A 145 0.43 -21.23 12.41
C GLY A 145 1.44 -21.68 11.35
N PHE A 146 1.75 -20.84 10.40
CA PHE A 146 2.59 -21.14 9.25
C PHE A 146 4.08 -20.91 9.53
N VAL A 147 4.91 -21.72 8.86
CA VAL A 147 6.31 -21.38 8.63
C VAL A 147 6.38 -20.52 7.37
N ALA A 148 6.73 -19.25 7.51
CA ALA A 148 6.82 -18.30 6.41
C ALA A 148 8.25 -18.27 5.84
N LEU A 149 8.42 -18.69 4.59
CA LEU A 149 9.69 -18.72 3.89
C LEU A 149 9.72 -17.67 2.79
N LYS A 150 10.84 -16.97 2.65
CA LYS A 150 11.04 -15.96 1.60
C LYS A 150 12.17 -16.39 0.66
N ALA A 151 11.84 -16.62 -0.61
CA ALA A 151 12.76 -17.05 -1.65
C ALA A 151 13.15 -15.85 -2.51
N ASP A 152 14.43 -15.45 -2.46
CA ASP A 152 14.96 -14.33 -3.22
C ASP A 152 15.32 -14.77 -4.65
N MET A 153 14.56 -14.25 -5.62
CA MET A 153 14.72 -14.50 -7.04
C MET A 153 15.39 -13.30 -7.76
N THR A 154 16.05 -12.40 -7.02
CA THR A 154 16.59 -11.15 -7.55
C THR A 154 17.66 -11.40 -8.62
N ASP A 155 18.56 -12.37 -8.38
CA ASP A 155 19.55 -12.79 -9.35
C ASP A 155 18.96 -13.89 -10.25
N THR A 156 18.43 -13.49 -11.38
CA THR A 156 17.82 -14.40 -12.36
C THR A 156 18.82 -15.37 -13.04
N ASN A 157 20.12 -15.08 -12.96
CA ASN A 157 21.18 -15.93 -13.52
C ASN A 157 21.71 -16.95 -12.50
N SER A 158 21.35 -16.81 -11.24
CA SER A 158 21.74 -17.76 -10.20
C SER A 158 21.18 -19.16 -10.50
N PRO A 159 22.04 -20.21 -10.43
CA PRO A 159 21.56 -21.60 -10.58
C PRO A 159 20.46 -21.99 -9.58
N VAL A 160 20.49 -21.38 -8.38
CA VAL A 160 19.45 -21.60 -7.35
C VAL A 160 18.12 -21.01 -7.82
N THR A 161 18.12 -19.77 -8.31
CA THR A 161 16.92 -19.09 -8.82
C THR A 161 16.32 -19.87 -10.01
N GLN A 162 17.15 -20.30 -10.95
CA GLN A 162 16.69 -21.08 -12.12
C GLN A 162 16.06 -22.41 -11.69
N ARG A 163 16.70 -23.14 -10.78
CA ARG A 163 16.15 -24.38 -10.24
C ARG A 163 14.82 -24.15 -9.54
N LEU A 164 14.71 -23.13 -8.70
CA LEU A 164 13.45 -22.82 -8.01
C LEU A 164 12.35 -22.42 -9.01
N ALA A 165 12.70 -21.64 -10.03
CA ALA A 165 11.74 -21.26 -11.06
C ALA A 165 11.21 -22.49 -11.84
N GLU A 166 12.06 -23.44 -12.14
CA GLU A 166 11.67 -24.70 -12.78
C GLU A 166 10.84 -25.58 -11.83
N GLU A 167 11.33 -25.81 -10.61
CA GLU A 167 10.69 -26.69 -9.60
C GLU A 167 9.28 -26.23 -9.28
N TYR A 168 9.09 -24.93 -9.05
CA TYR A 168 7.80 -24.33 -8.69
C TYR A 168 7.03 -23.78 -9.89
N GLN A 169 7.54 -23.95 -11.12
CA GLN A 169 6.91 -23.47 -12.36
C GLN A 169 6.60 -21.98 -12.32
N ILE A 170 7.58 -21.16 -11.90
CA ILE A 170 7.43 -19.72 -11.73
C ILE A 170 7.74 -19.01 -13.06
N ALA A 171 6.70 -18.53 -13.73
CA ALA A 171 6.82 -17.77 -14.97
C ALA A 171 6.88 -16.27 -14.76
N ALA A 172 6.36 -15.77 -13.65
CA ALA A 172 6.31 -14.34 -13.29
C ALA A 172 6.32 -14.18 -11.77
N LEU A 173 6.68 -12.98 -11.26
CA LEU A 173 6.69 -12.63 -9.84
C LEU A 173 5.65 -11.54 -9.52
N PRO A 174 5.12 -11.49 -8.30
CA PRO A 174 5.33 -12.45 -7.19
C PRO A 174 4.53 -13.74 -7.37
N VAL A 175 5.01 -14.81 -6.73
CA VAL A 175 4.24 -16.05 -6.55
C VAL A 175 4.31 -16.45 -5.08
N VAL A 176 3.15 -16.77 -4.48
CA VAL A 176 3.12 -17.38 -3.16
C VAL A 176 2.55 -18.80 -3.26
N VAL A 177 3.29 -19.73 -2.70
CA VAL A 177 2.94 -21.16 -2.70
C VAL A 177 2.62 -21.59 -1.27
N PHE A 178 1.61 -22.44 -1.11
CA PHE A 178 1.15 -22.94 0.18
C PHE A 178 1.27 -24.46 0.27
N PHE A 179 1.77 -24.93 1.41
CA PHE A 179 1.78 -26.34 1.78
C PHE A 179 0.93 -26.55 3.01
N GLY A 180 0.11 -27.59 3.01
CA GLY A 180 -0.64 -28.01 4.19
C GLY A 180 0.27 -28.68 5.23
N SER A 181 -0.29 -28.93 6.42
CA SER A 181 0.39 -29.71 7.49
C SER A 181 0.76 -31.13 7.08
N ASP A 182 0.12 -31.66 6.03
CA ASP A 182 0.43 -32.94 5.40
C ASP A 182 1.66 -32.87 4.47
N GLY A 183 2.30 -31.71 4.36
CA GLY A 183 3.46 -31.45 3.50
C GLY A 183 3.14 -31.38 2.01
N LYS A 184 1.88 -31.43 1.61
CA LYS A 184 1.47 -31.36 0.19
C LYS A 184 1.17 -29.93 -0.21
N GLU A 185 1.60 -29.58 -1.41
CA GLU A 185 1.26 -28.27 -1.99
C GLU A 185 -0.24 -28.16 -2.28
N ARG A 186 -0.78 -26.99 -1.98
CA ARG A 186 -2.14 -26.57 -2.33
C ARG A 186 -2.12 -25.76 -3.63
N VAL A 187 -1.89 -26.45 -4.75
CA VAL A 187 -1.69 -25.81 -6.07
C VAL A 187 -2.82 -24.86 -6.42
N GLY A 188 -4.08 -25.18 -6.10
CA GLY A 188 -5.24 -24.31 -6.34
C GLY A 188 -5.28 -23.04 -5.48
N LEU A 189 -4.41 -22.93 -4.47
CA LEU A 189 -4.33 -21.78 -3.58
C LEU A 189 -3.14 -20.87 -3.89
N ARG A 190 -2.34 -21.15 -4.93
CA ARG A 190 -1.23 -20.29 -5.32
C ARG A 190 -1.71 -18.85 -5.56
N VAL A 191 -0.92 -17.88 -5.11
CA VAL A 191 -1.08 -16.49 -5.50
C VAL A 191 -0.12 -16.22 -6.65
N VAL A 192 -0.61 -15.64 -7.73
CA VAL A 192 0.21 -15.20 -8.87
C VAL A 192 -0.10 -13.72 -9.11
N GLY A 193 0.89 -12.87 -8.90
CA GLY A 193 0.70 -11.41 -8.95
C GLY A 193 0.14 -10.85 -7.65
N TYR A 194 -0.54 -9.71 -7.75
CA TYR A 194 -1.13 -9.01 -6.61
C TYR A 194 -2.52 -9.55 -6.26
N GLU A 195 -2.81 -9.66 -4.96
CA GLU A 195 -4.16 -9.83 -4.43
C GLU A 195 -4.34 -9.01 -3.14
N THR A 196 -5.59 -8.84 -2.70
CA THR A 196 -5.89 -8.08 -1.47
C THR A 196 -5.60 -8.88 -0.21
N ALA A 197 -5.43 -8.18 0.93
CA ALA A 197 -5.22 -8.83 2.22
C ALA A 197 -6.37 -9.77 2.62
N ASP A 198 -7.62 -9.46 2.25
CA ASP A 198 -8.78 -10.29 2.57
C ASP A 198 -8.83 -11.57 1.72
N GLN A 199 -8.46 -11.47 0.44
CA GLN A 199 -8.27 -12.63 -0.43
C GLN A 199 -7.17 -13.55 0.12
N PHE A 200 -6.03 -12.96 0.52
CA PHE A 200 -4.91 -13.70 1.09
C PHE A 200 -5.29 -14.45 2.37
N ILE A 201 -6.03 -13.80 3.29
CA ILE A 201 -6.54 -14.43 4.51
C ILE A 201 -7.48 -15.60 4.19
N THR A 202 -8.31 -15.45 3.16
CA THR A 202 -9.20 -16.54 2.71
C THR A 202 -8.39 -17.75 2.25
N ARG A 203 -7.28 -17.54 1.54
CA ARG A 203 -6.37 -18.63 1.15
C ARG A 203 -5.72 -19.27 2.37
N LEU A 204 -5.16 -18.48 3.30
CA LEU A 204 -4.56 -19.02 4.54
C LEU A 204 -5.51 -19.96 5.27
N ARG A 205 -6.79 -19.60 5.38
CA ARG A 205 -7.82 -20.44 6.01
C ARG A 205 -8.15 -21.70 5.22
N ALA A 206 -7.97 -21.68 3.92
CA ALA A 206 -8.27 -22.82 3.05
C ALA A 206 -7.12 -23.84 2.95
N VAL A 207 -5.93 -23.50 3.48
CA VAL A 207 -4.77 -24.41 3.49
C VAL A 207 -4.95 -25.54 4.49
N GLU A 208 -5.59 -25.26 5.63
CA GLU A 208 -5.91 -26.22 6.71
C GLU A 208 -7.17 -27.00 6.38
#